data_9c34f464181edc0b51adb284d0ef54d6
#
_entry.id   9c34f464181edc0b51adb284d0ef54d6
#
_cell.length_a   1.000
_cell.length_b   1.000
_cell.length_c   1.000
_cell.angle_alpha   90.00
_cell.angle_beta   90.00
_cell.angle_gamma   90.00
#
_symmetry.space_group_name_H-M   'P 1'
#
loop_
_entity.id
_entity.type
_entity.pdbx_description
1 polymer ?
#
loop_
_entity_poly.entity_id
_entity_poly.type
_entity_poly.pdbx_seq_one_letter_code
_entity_poly.pdbx_strand_id
1 'polypeptide(L)'
;MGVAVSERASASHWAALVTAIIASQAGQLLLKLGAIGLPATTNIAASMLTQMLRWQTLLGLCCYGFGTIFYAVALRRIPMSVALPCTAVSYVTATLFGMALFGETLNMVHVLGLAMVCGGIVLLAEIGEAKPA
;
A
#
# COMPACT_ATOMS: atom_id res chain seq x y z
N MET A 1 -34.33 0.46 6.25
CA MET A 1 -33.96 1.00 4.94
C MET A 1 -32.87 0.11 4.36
N GLY A 2 -33.27 -0.88 3.56
CA GLY A 2 -32.34 -1.81 2.93
C GLY A 2 -31.59 -1.10 1.80
N VAL A 3 -30.31 -0.84 1.99
CA VAL A 3 -29.43 -0.48 0.88
C VAL A 3 -29.16 -1.78 0.14
N ALA A 4 -29.89 -1.99 -0.94
CA ALA A 4 -29.60 -3.03 -1.91
C ALA A 4 -28.26 -2.69 -2.57
N VAL A 5 -27.16 -3.13 -2.00
CA VAL A 5 -25.84 -3.10 -2.66
C VAL A 5 -25.61 -4.48 -3.27
N SER A 6 -26.33 -4.77 -4.32
CA SER A 6 -26.03 -5.87 -5.23
C SER A 6 -25.85 -5.34 -6.66
N GLU A 7 -25.07 -4.28 -6.80
CA GLU A 7 -24.41 -4.05 -8.07
C GLU A 7 -22.99 -4.60 -7.95
N ARG A 8 -22.75 -5.72 -8.63
CA ARG A 8 -21.42 -6.35 -8.73
C ARG A 8 -20.40 -5.27 -9.07
N ALA A 9 -19.36 -5.17 -8.26
CA ALA A 9 -18.25 -4.28 -8.54
C ALA A 9 -17.78 -4.55 -9.97
N SER A 10 -17.93 -3.56 -10.84
CA SER A 10 -17.54 -3.68 -12.25
C SER A 10 -16.05 -3.92 -12.36
N ALA A 11 -15.60 -4.59 -13.41
CA ALA A 11 -14.17 -4.81 -13.70
C ALA A 11 -13.36 -3.51 -13.63
N SER A 12 -13.97 -2.35 -13.93
CA SER A 12 -13.34 -1.05 -13.80
C SER A 12 -12.96 -0.67 -12.36
N HIS A 13 -13.77 -1.06 -11.36
CA HIS A 13 -13.47 -0.78 -9.95
C HIS A 13 -12.34 -1.68 -9.43
N TRP A 14 -12.29 -2.93 -9.88
CA TRP A 14 -11.17 -3.82 -9.59
C TRP A 14 -9.87 -3.36 -10.27
N ALA A 15 -9.96 -2.91 -11.52
CA ALA A 15 -8.82 -2.30 -12.21
C ALA A 15 -8.33 -1.04 -11.48
N ALA A 16 -9.24 -0.20 -10.98
CA ALA A 16 -8.90 0.96 -10.18
C ALA A 16 -8.18 0.56 -8.89
N LEU A 17 -8.63 -0.50 -8.19
CA LEU A 17 -7.98 -1.00 -6.98
C LEU A 17 -6.55 -1.50 -7.26
N VAL A 18 -6.37 -2.29 -8.32
CA VAL A 18 -5.05 -2.80 -8.72
C VAL A 18 -4.13 -1.65 -9.11
N THR A 19 -4.63 -0.69 -9.88
CA THR A 19 -3.86 0.50 -10.27
C THR A 19 -3.45 1.33 -9.04
N ALA A 20 -4.35 1.48 -8.08
CA ALA A 20 -4.08 2.16 -6.82
C ALA A 20 -2.95 1.49 -6.03
N ILE A 21 -2.98 0.15 -5.94
CA ILE A 21 -1.94 -0.62 -5.25
C ILE A 21 -0.59 -0.45 -5.95
N ILE A 22 -0.53 -0.60 -7.27
CA ILE A 22 0.70 -0.46 -8.06
C ILE A 22 1.27 0.96 -7.94
N ALA A 23 0.43 1.98 -8.09
CA ALA A 23 0.85 3.38 -7.98
C ALA A 23 1.37 3.71 -6.57
N SER A 24 0.71 3.20 -5.53
CA SER A 24 1.14 3.37 -4.14
C SER A 24 2.49 2.69 -3.87
N GLN A 25 2.72 1.49 -4.40
CA GLN A 25 3.99 0.78 -4.27
C GLN A 25 5.13 1.52 -5.00
N ALA A 26 4.88 1.98 -6.22
CA ALA A 26 5.84 2.80 -6.95
C ALA A 26 6.18 4.10 -6.20
N GLY A 27 5.16 4.75 -5.63
CA GLY A 27 5.32 5.94 -4.79
C GLY A 27 6.19 5.68 -3.57
N GLN A 28 5.94 4.60 -2.83
CA GLN A 28 6.73 4.22 -1.65
C GLN A 28 8.20 3.94 -2.01
N LEU A 29 8.43 3.24 -3.13
CA LEU A 29 9.77 2.94 -3.62
C LEU A 29 10.54 4.22 -3.95
N LEU A 30 9.91 5.16 -4.66
CA LEU A 30 10.49 6.45 -4.99
C LEU A 30 10.78 7.32 -3.75
N LEU A 31 9.88 7.31 -2.77
CA LEU A 31 10.09 8.00 -1.49
C LEU A 31 11.30 7.43 -0.76
N LYS A 32 11.46 6.12 -0.75
CA LYS A 32 12.62 5.45 -0.14
C LYS A 32 13.91 5.80 -0.88
N LEU A 33 13.90 5.78 -2.21
CA LEU A 33 15.05 6.22 -3.02
C LEU A 33 15.40 7.70 -2.77
N GLY A 34 14.42 8.55 -2.56
CA GLY A 34 14.61 9.95 -2.18
C GLY A 34 15.23 10.13 -0.78
N ALA A 35 14.98 9.20 0.13
CA ALA A 35 15.54 9.24 1.48
C ALA A 35 16.99 8.73 1.57
N ILE A 36 17.42 7.87 0.65
CA ILE A 36 18.77 7.32 0.63
C ILE A 36 19.79 8.40 0.26
N GLY A 37 20.91 8.42 0.98
CA GLY A 37 22.03 9.34 0.70
C GLY A 37 21.81 10.77 1.18
N LEU A 38 20.84 11.02 2.06
CA LEU A 38 20.76 12.29 2.76
C LEU A 38 21.89 12.37 3.82
N PRO A 39 22.59 13.49 3.91
CA PRO A 39 23.59 13.67 4.96
C PRO A 39 22.90 13.63 6.33
N ALA A 40 23.51 12.95 7.27
CA ALA A 40 23.07 12.95 8.66
C ALA A 40 23.35 14.35 9.26
N THR A 41 22.42 15.27 9.09
CA THR A 41 22.49 16.60 9.69
C THR A 41 21.82 16.57 11.07
N THR A 42 22.39 17.26 12.04
CA THR A 42 21.82 17.43 13.36
C THR A 42 20.49 18.22 13.34
N ASN A 43 20.20 18.90 12.25
CA ASN A 43 18.99 19.68 12.07
C ASN A 43 17.96 18.88 11.25
N ILE A 44 17.02 18.24 11.95
CA ILE A 44 15.94 17.42 11.36
C ILE A 44 15.10 18.22 10.37
N ALA A 45 14.81 19.48 10.65
CA ALA A 45 14.00 20.33 9.77
C ALA A 45 14.69 20.58 8.41
N ALA A 46 16.00 20.83 8.43
CA ALA A 46 16.79 21.03 7.20
C ALA A 46 16.87 19.75 6.36
N SER A 47 17.07 18.60 6.98
CA SER A 47 17.10 17.31 6.27
C SER A 47 15.74 16.95 5.69
N MET A 48 14.64 17.20 6.40
CA MET A 48 13.27 17.00 5.87
C MET A 48 12.99 17.90 4.66
N LEU A 49 13.37 19.18 4.73
CA LEU A 49 13.18 20.10 3.63
C LEU A 49 13.98 19.68 2.39
N THR A 50 15.25 19.28 2.58
CA THR A 50 16.10 18.77 1.51
C THR A 50 15.53 17.50 0.88
N GLN A 51 14.99 16.59 1.71
CA GLN A 51 14.33 15.38 1.21
C GLN A 51 13.07 15.72 0.39
N MET A 52 12.24 16.65 0.86
CA MET A 52 11.01 17.04 0.17
C MET A 52 11.28 17.69 -1.19
N LEU A 53 12.37 18.42 -1.33
CA LEU A 53 12.75 19.08 -2.59
C LEU A 53 13.41 18.14 -3.61
N ARG A 54 13.72 16.91 -3.22
CA ARG A 54 14.27 15.94 -4.18
C ARG A 54 13.20 15.52 -5.19
N TRP A 55 13.58 15.44 -6.45
CA TRP A 55 12.67 15.06 -7.53
C TRP A 55 12.06 13.66 -7.35
N GLN A 56 12.84 12.72 -6.77
CA GLN A 56 12.35 11.37 -6.45
C GLN A 56 11.21 11.41 -5.41
N THR A 57 11.35 12.27 -4.40
CA THR A 57 10.32 12.45 -3.36
C THR A 57 9.07 13.10 -3.94
N LEU A 58 9.23 14.14 -4.76
CA LEU A 58 8.11 14.80 -5.43
C LEU A 58 7.36 13.83 -6.35
N LEU A 59 8.08 13.08 -7.16
CA LEU A 59 7.50 12.09 -8.05
C LEU A 59 6.81 10.96 -7.25
N GLY A 60 7.46 10.48 -6.19
CA GLY A 60 6.89 9.48 -5.29
C GLY A 60 5.59 9.94 -4.63
N LEU A 61 5.53 11.20 -4.20
CA LEU A 61 4.34 11.81 -3.62
C LEU A 61 3.22 11.96 -4.65
N CYS A 62 3.53 12.33 -5.89
CA CYS A 62 2.58 12.38 -7.00
C CYS A 62 2.00 10.99 -7.28
N CYS A 63 2.84 9.96 -7.39
CA CYS A 63 2.40 8.58 -7.59
C CYS A 63 1.50 8.09 -6.44
N TYR A 64 1.86 8.42 -5.20
CA TYR A 64 1.07 8.05 -4.02
C TYR A 64 -0.27 8.76 -4.01
N GLY A 65 -0.31 10.06 -4.30
CA GLY A 65 -1.54 10.84 -4.43
C GLY A 65 -2.46 10.31 -5.53
N PHE A 66 -1.88 9.96 -6.69
CA PHE A 66 -2.61 9.31 -7.78
C PHE A 66 -3.21 7.97 -7.34
N GLY A 67 -2.42 7.13 -6.68
CA GLY A 67 -2.89 5.87 -6.10
C GLY A 67 -4.06 6.07 -5.14
N THR A 68 -4.00 7.10 -4.30
CA THR A 68 -5.07 7.44 -3.35
C THR A 68 -6.38 7.80 -4.04
N ILE A 69 -6.32 8.54 -5.15
CA ILE A 69 -7.52 8.89 -5.95
C ILE A 69 -8.16 7.61 -6.52
N PHE A 70 -7.36 6.72 -7.12
CA PHE A 70 -7.88 5.45 -7.67
C PHE A 70 -8.42 4.53 -6.57
N TYR A 71 -7.80 4.52 -5.40
CA TYR A 71 -8.30 3.79 -4.24
C TYR A 71 -9.67 4.32 -3.80
N ALA A 72 -9.82 5.63 -3.72
CA ALA A 72 -11.11 6.26 -3.40
C ALA A 72 -12.20 5.92 -4.43
N VAL A 73 -11.84 5.85 -5.71
CA VAL A 73 -12.78 5.43 -6.77
C VAL A 73 -13.17 3.96 -6.60
N ALA A 74 -12.22 3.09 -6.29
CA ALA A 74 -12.49 1.67 -6.04
C ALA A 74 -13.44 1.47 -4.85
N LEU A 75 -13.24 2.20 -3.75
CA LEU A 75 -14.07 2.14 -2.55
C LEU A 75 -15.52 2.59 -2.74
N ARG A 76 -15.85 3.26 -3.84
CA ARG A 76 -17.25 3.61 -4.12
C ARG A 76 -18.15 2.39 -4.35
N ARG A 77 -17.58 1.27 -4.75
CA ARG A 77 -18.31 0.03 -5.09
C ARG A 77 -17.74 -1.20 -4.40
N ILE A 78 -16.48 -1.18 -4.01
CA ILE A 78 -15.84 -2.28 -3.29
C ILE A 78 -15.92 -1.97 -1.79
N PRO A 79 -16.52 -2.86 -0.98
CA PRO A 79 -16.59 -2.65 0.46
C PRO A 79 -15.20 -2.64 1.08
N MET A 80 -15.02 -1.83 2.10
CA MET A 80 -13.74 -1.63 2.76
C MET A 80 -13.18 -2.93 3.37
N SER A 81 -14.07 -3.83 3.81
CA SER A 81 -13.72 -5.15 4.31
C SER A 81 -13.01 -6.05 3.29
N VAL A 82 -13.21 -5.79 1.99
CA VAL A 82 -12.53 -6.51 0.91
C VAL A 82 -11.31 -5.73 0.42
N ALA A 83 -11.42 -4.41 0.30
CA ALA A 83 -10.34 -3.57 -0.20
C ALA A 83 -9.11 -3.57 0.73
N LEU A 84 -9.31 -3.57 2.05
CA LEU A 84 -8.21 -3.58 3.02
C LEU A 84 -7.37 -4.86 2.96
N PRO A 85 -7.92 -6.08 2.96
CA PRO A 85 -7.13 -7.29 2.74
C PRO A 85 -6.36 -7.28 1.42
N CYS A 86 -6.97 -6.78 0.34
CA CYS A 86 -6.29 -6.66 -0.95
C CYS A 86 -5.08 -5.72 -0.89
N THR A 87 -5.19 -4.59 -0.17
CA THR A 87 -4.05 -3.68 -0.01
C THR A 87 -2.95 -4.25 0.89
N ALA A 88 -3.28 -5.19 1.76
CA ALA A 88 -2.29 -5.81 2.64
C ALA A 88 -1.27 -6.70 1.88
N VAL A 89 -1.58 -7.13 0.66
CA VAL A 89 -0.60 -7.74 -0.26
C VAL A 89 0.57 -6.78 -0.52
N SER A 90 0.34 -5.47 -0.39
CA SER A 90 1.39 -4.45 -0.49
C SER A 90 2.51 -4.62 0.53
N TYR A 91 2.24 -5.16 1.71
CA TYR A 91 3.28 -5.42 2.72
C TYR A 91 4.25 -6.51 2.28
N VAL A 92 3.73 -7.55 1.63
CA VAL A 92 4.56 -8.63 1.07
C VAL A 92 5.44 -8.09 -0.05
N THR A 93 4.83 -7.35 -0.99
CA THR A 93 5.57 -6.77 -2.13
C THR A 93 6.60 -5.73 -1.68
N ALA A 94 6.26 -4.87 -0.70
CA ALA A 94 7.20 -3.90 -0.13
C ALA A 94 8.40 -4.60 0.53
N THR A 95 8.17 -5.68 1.25
CA THR A 95 9.23 -6.49 1.87
C THR A 95 10.13 -7.12 0.80
N LEU A 96 9.55 -7.71 -0.25
CA LEU A 96 10.32 -8.29 -1.35
C LEU A 96 11.16 -7.23 -2.09
N PHE A 97 10.63 -6.05 -2.32
CA PHE A 97 11.38 -4.93 -2.90
C PHE A 97 12.49 -4.44 -1.96
N GLY A 98 12.24 -4.41 -0.66
CA GLY A 98 13.24 -4.06 0.35
C GLY A 98 14.44 -4.99 0.29
N MET A 99 14.19 -6.30 0.19
CA MET A 99 15.25 -7.30 0.05
C MET A 99 15.97 -7.22 -1.30
N ALA A 100 15.20 -7.19 -2.40
CA ALA A 100 15.75 -7.31 -3.75
C ALA A 100 16.51 -6.06 -4.20
N LEU A 101 16.00 -4.87 -3.88
CA LEU A 101 16.54 -3.60 -4.36
C LEU A 101 17.46 -2.90 -3.36
N PHE A 102 17.21 -3.09 -2.08
CA PHE A 102 17.96 -2.41 -1.01
C PHE A 102 18.85 -3.34 -0.19
N GLY A 103 18.84 -4.65 -0.49
CA GLY A 103 19.66 -5.64 0.24
C GLY A 103 19.29 -5.76 1.72
N GLU A 104 18.05 -5.44 2.09
CA GLU A 104 17.60 -5.51 3.48
C GLU A 104 17.54 -6.97 3.94
N THR A 105 18.11 -7.23 5.11
CA THR A 105 18.03 -8.55 5.74
C THR A 105 16.79 -8.64 6.61
N LEU A 106 15.99 -9.68 6.40
CA LEU A 106 14.85 -9.94 7.27
C LEU A 106 15.32 -10.57 8.59
N ASN A 107 14.95 -9.94 9.67
CA ASN A 107 15.06 -10.57 10.99
C ASN A 107 13.86 -11.52 11.19
N MET A 108 14.02 -12.56 12.01
CA MET A 108 12.95 -13.51 12.38
C MET A 108 11.67 -12.80 12.85
N VAL A 109 11.80 -11.69 13.56
CA VAL A 109 10.67 -10.87 14.04
C VAL A 109 9.87 -10.28 12.87
N HIS A 110 10.55 -9.81 11.80
CA HIS A 110 9.88 -9.28 10.61
C HIS A 110 9.15 -10.39 9.84
N VAL A 111 9.77 -11.56 9.70
CA VAL A 111 9.13 -12.72 9.05
C VAL A 111 7.89 -13.16 9.81
N LEU A 112 7.98 -13.24 11.15
CA LEU A 112 6.85 -13.60 12.00
C LEU A 112 5.71 -12.58 11.89
N GLY A 113 6.04 -11.28 11.95
CA GLY A 113 5.06 -10.20 11.78
C GLY A 113 4.36 -10.27 10.42
N LEU A 114 5.11 -10.49 9.34
CA LEU A 114 4.56 -10.63 8.00
C LEU A 114 3.66 -11.86 7.87
N ALA A 115 4.07 -13.00 8.46
CA ALA A 115 3.26 -14.21 8.50
C ALA A 115 1.94 -14.01 9.27
N MET A 116 1.97 -13.27 10.39
CA MET A 116 0.77 -12.92 11.15
C MET A 116 -0.18 -12.03 10.35
N VAL A 117 0.35 -11.04 9.63
CA VAL A 117 -0.45 -10.18 8.74
C VAL A 117 -1.11 -11.01 7.64
N CYS A 118 -0.35 -11.86 6.94
CA CYS A 118 -0.88 -12.74 5.90
C CYS A 118 -1.94 -13.71 6.46
N GLY A 119 -1.68 -14.32 7.62
CA GLY A 119 -2.63 -15.21 8.29
C GLY A 119 -3.91 -14.49 8.70
N GLY A 120 -3.82 -13.27 9.21
CA GLY A 120 -4.98 -12.44 9.53
C GLY A 120 -5.83 -12.10 8.31
N ILE A 121 -5.20 -11.84 7.17
CA ILE A 121 -5.90 -11.56 5.90
C ILE A 121 -6.67 -12.79 5.42
N VAL A 122 -6.04 -13.97 5.43
CA VAL A 122 -6.68 -15.22 5.04
C VAL A 122 -7.88 -15.51 5.94
N LEU A 123 -7.68 -15.40 7.26
CA LEU A 123 -8.76 -15.60 8.22
C LEU A 123 -9.92 -14.62 8.00
N LEU A 124 -9.63 -13.36 7.71
CA LEU A 124 -10.65 -12.33 7.45
C LEU A 124 -11.40 -12.61 6.14
N ALA A 125 -10.72 -13.12 5.12
CA ALA A 125 -11.33 -13.51 3.86
C ALA A 125 -12.29 -14.68 4.03
N GLU A 126 -11.90 -15.71 4.78
CA GLU A 126 -12.75 -16.89 5.07
C GLU A 126 -14.01 -16.52 5.88
N ILE A 127 -13.86 -15.68 6.91
CA ILE A 127 -15.00 -15.22 7.72
C ILE A 127 -15.94 -14.33 6.89
N GLY A 128 -15.40 -13.55 5.96
CA GLY A 128 -16.18 -12.69 5.05
C GLY A 128 -17.05 -13.49 4.08
N GLU A 129 -16.58 -14.65 3.64
CA GLU A 129 -17.34 -15.57 2.77
C GLU A 129 -18.37 -16.42 3.53
N ALA A 130 -18.15 -16.67 4.81
CA ALA A 130 -18.99 -17.54 5.63
C ALA A 130 -20.33 -16.91 6.08
N LYS A 131 -20.66 -15.68 5.68
CA LYS A 131 -21.94 -15.03 6.01
C LYS A 131 -22.80 -14.80 4.76
N PRO A 132 -23.54 -15.81 4.28
CA PRO A 132 -24.72 -15.54 3.49
C PRO A 132 -25.75 -14.87 4.39
N ALA A 133 -26.16 -13.68 4.02
CA ALA A 133 -27.29 -13.01 4.67
C ALA A 133 -28.58 -13.77 4.39
#